data_012536efe9631e0bc34215aed99d80c3
#
_entry.id   012536efe9631e0bc34215aed99d80c3
#
_cell.length_a   1.000
_cell.length_b   1.000
_cell.length_c   1.000
_cell.angle_alpha   90.00
_cell.angle_beta   90.00
_cell.angle_gamma   90.00
#
_symmetry.space_group_name_H-M   'P 1'
#
loop_
_entity.id
_entity.type
_entity.pdbx_description
1 polymer ?
#
loop_
_entity_poly.entity_id
_entity_poly.type
_entity_poly.pdbx_seq_one_letter_code
_entity_poly.pdbx_strand_id
1 'polypeptide(L)'
;AVVYVDGKATIEVSNEGHGGSNSEWAIKPFAQQDVDRVNAWCEKNLPKWKGFDGKMFPTDLEMWCGEEMNKYLTDKYLKKDFKKDMKSKILFVENKGLRQITFKKCKSITDGHLKYFKSKYPNREALNFMPQDKAFKIYAQYMK
;
A
#
# COMPACT_ATOMS: atom_id res chain seq x y z
N ALA A 1 2.09 -15.53 -1.33
CA ALA A 1 0.62 -15.28 -1.37
C ALA A 1 -0.12 -16.57 -1.67
N VAL A 2 -1.43 -16.60 -1.36
CA VAL A 2 -2.28 -17.74 -1.69
C VAL A 2 -3.48 -17.24 -2.48
N VAL A 3 -3.73 -17.86 -3.63
CA VAL A 3 -4.89 -17.59 -4.47
C VAL A 3 -6.00 -18.59 -4.14
N TYR A 4 -7.18 -18.06 -3.89
CA TYR A 4 -8.37 -18.85 -3.58
C TYR A 4 -9.30 -18.87 -4.80
N VAL A 5 -9.72 -20.04 -5.20
CA VAL A 5 -10.73 -20.26 -6.25
C VAL A 5 -11.94 -20.91 -5.59
N ASP A 6 -13.11 -20.30 -5.72
CA ASP A 6 -14.36 -20.74 -5.09
C ASP A 6 -14.21 -21.00 -3.57
N GLY A 7 -13.45 -20.14 -2.89
CA GLY A 7 -13.17 -20.22 -1.46
C GLY A 7 -12.16 -21.30 -1.03
N LYS A 8 -11.55 -22.00 -1.97
CA LYS A 8 -10.52 -23.02 -1.70
C LYS A 8 -9.14 -22.48 -2.03
N ALA A 9 -8.17 -22.67 -1.14
CA ALA A 9 -6.75 -22.37 -1.38
C ALA A 9 -6.25 -23.27 -2.52
N THR A 10 -5.97 -22.68 -3.68
CA THR A 10 -5.71 -23.43 -4.92
C THR A 10 -4.28 -23.28 -5.39
N ILE A 11 -3.69 -22.07 -5.30
CA ILE A 11 -2.37 -21.77 -5.84
C ILE A 11 -1.57 -21.00 -4.79
N GLU A 12 -0.34 -21.43 -4.57
CA GLU A 12 0.66 -20.65 -3.83
C GLU A 12 1.51 -19.85 -4.81
N VAL A 13 1.66 -18.55 -4.54
CA VAL A 13 2.51 -17.64 -5.32
C VAL A 13 3.57 -17.09 -4.41
N SER A 14 4.83 -17.27 -4.75
CA SER A 14 5.97 -16.77 -4.00
C SER A 14 6.96 -16.03 -4.87
N ASN A 15 7.72 -15.12 -4.23
CA ASN A 15 8.84 -14.42 -4.83
C ASN A 15 9.98 -14.40 -3.81
N GLU A 16 11.14 -14.88 -4.19
CA GLU A 16 12.31 -14.95 -3.32
C GLU A 16 13.02 -13.59 -3.12
N GLY A 17 12.53 -12.54 -3.77
CA GLY A 17 13.06 -11.18 -3.62
C GLY A 17 14.33 -10.90 -4.41
N HIS A 18 14.70 -11.76 -5.34
CA HIS A 18 15.89 -11.61 -6.18
C HIS A 18 15.62 -10.89 -7.51
N GLY A 19 14.45 -10.26 -7.65
CA GLY A 19 14.08 -9.49 -8.85
C GLY A 19 13.65 -10.34 -10.05
N GLY A 20 13.40 -11.63 -9.85
CA GLY A 20 12.83 -12.54 -10.85
C GLY A 20 11.31 -12.58 -10.81
N SER A 21 10.75 -13.39 -11.72
CA SER A 21 9.32 -13.71 -11.80
C SER A 21 8.82 -14.35 -10.50
N ASN A 22 7.52 -14.22 -10.24
CA ASN A 22 6.88 -15.00 -9.18
C ASN A 22 6.84 -16.47 -9.60
N SER A 23 6.95 -17.36 -8.64
CA SER A 23 6.75 -18.79 -8.84
C SER A 23 5.37 -19.18 -8.37
N GLU A 24 4.69 -20.03 -9.13
CA GLU A 24 3.30 -20.42 -8.94
C GLU A 24 3.19 -21.95 -8.84
N TRP A 25 2.61 -22.43 -7.75
CA TRP A 25 2.41 -23.87 -7.53
C TRP A 25 0.99 -24.20 -7.10
N ALA A 26 0.47 -25.29 -7.65
CA ALA A 26 -0.78 -25.82 -7.20
C ALA A 26 -0.69 -26.37 -5.77
N ILE A 27 -1.62 -25.99 -4.90
CA ILE A 27 -1.79 -26.55 -3.55
C ILE A 27 -2.59 -27.83 -3.66
N LYS A 28 -2.09 -28.94 -3.11
CA LYS A 28 -2.84 -30.21 -3.10
C LYS A 28 -4.23 -30.03 -2.49
N PRO A 29 -5.29 -30.64 -3.07
CA PRO A 29 -5.29 -31.67 -4.11
C PRO A 29 -5.27 -31.14 -5.56
N PHE A 30 -5.11 -29.85 -5.79
CA PHE A 30 -5.07 -29.23 -7.11
C PHE A 30 -3.77 -29.59 -7.86
N ALA A 31 -3.77 -29.43 -9.18
CA ALA A 31 -2.65 -29.75 -10.07
C ALA A 31 -2.28 -28.56 -10.95
N GLN A 32 -1.21 -28.68 -11.72
CA GLN A 32 -0.75 -27.61 -12.63
C GLN A 32 -1.84 -27.15 -13.60
N GLN A 33 -2.70 -28.05 -14.06
CA GLN A 33 -3.85 -27.71 -14.93
C GLN A 33 -4.82 -26.71 -14.28
N ASP A 34 -4.91 -26.67 -12.95
CA ASP A 34 -5.73 -25.68 -12.23
C ASP A 34 -5.05 -24.32 -12.24
N VAL A 35 -3.72 -24.25 -12.13
CA VAL A 35 -2.93 -23.02 -12.30
C VAL A 35 -3.13 -22.47 -13.71
N ASP A 36 -2.98 -23.31 -14.73
CA ASP A 36 -3.12 -22.92 -16.13
C ASP A 36 -4.53 -22.39 -16.43
N ARG A 37 -5.56 -23.02 -15.85
CA ARG A 37 -6.95 -22.57 -15.97
C ARG A 37 -7.17 -21.18 -15.33
N VAL A 38 -6.61 -20.94 -14.15
CA VAL A 38 -6.72 -19.64 -13.49
C VAL A 38 -5.96 -18.59 -14.27
N ASN A 39 -4.77 -18.90 -14.79
CA ASN A 39 -4.00 -18.01 -15.63
C ASN A 39 -4.78 -17.59 -16.89
N ALA A 40 -5.33 -18.55 -17.62
CA ALA A 40 -6.18 -18.28 -18.79
C ALA A 40 -7.41 -17.42 -18.43
N TRP A 41 -8.00 -17.62 -17.25
CA TRP A 41 -9.08 -16.78 -16.77
C TRP A 41 -8.62 -15.34 -16.51
N CYS A 42 -7.45 -15.14 -15.89
CA CYS A 42 -6.87 -13.82 -15.66
C CYS A 42 -6.67 -13.08 -16.99
N GLU A 43 -5.98 -13.70 -17.95
CA GLU A 43 -5.70 -13.12 -19.27
C GLU A 43 -6.97 -12.69 -20.02
N LYS A 44 -8.06 -13.45 -19.87
CA LYS A 44 -9.34 -13.19 -20.52
C LYS A 44 -10.15 -12.10 -19.84
N ASN A 45 -10.16 -12.05 -18.50
CA ASN A 45 -11.13 -11.29 -17.72
C ASN A 45 -10.56 -10.07 -17.01
N LEU A 46 -9.24 -10.00 -16.79
CA LEU A 46 -8.62 -8.86 -16.15
C LEU A 46 -8.29 -7.73 -17.15
N PRO A 47 -8.24 -6.47 -16.69
CA PRO A 47 -7.82 -5.35 -17.53
C PRO A 47 -6.43 -5.59 -18.12
N LYS A 48 -6.25 -5.30 -19.40
CA LYS A 48 -4.94 -5.36 -20.04
C LYS A 48 -4.04 -4.24 -19.52
N TRP A 49 -2.76 -4.51 -19.40
CA TRP A 49 -1.77 -3.51 -19.04
C TRP A 49 -1.02 -2.99 -20.26
N LYS A 50 -0.49 -1.77 -20.16
CA LYS A 50 0.26 -1.11 -21.23
C LYS A 50 1.75 -1.28 -21.00
N GLY A 51 2.45 -1.93 -21.92
CA GLY A 51 3.90 -2.08 -21.89
C GLY A 51 4.64 -0.78 -22.24
N PHE A 52 5.94 -0.79 -22.06
CA PHE A 52 6.82 0.37 -22.35
C PHE A 52 6.81 0.79 -23.82
N ASP A 53 6.57 -0.17 -24.73
CA ASP A 53 6.43 0.06 -26.18
C ASP A 53 5.05 0.57 -26.57
N GLY A 54 4.16 0.77 -25.61
CA GLY A 54 2.78 1.24 -25.79
C GLY A 54 1.78 0.14 -26.17
N LYS A 55 2.23 -1.11 -26.36
CA LYS A 55 1.33 -2.24 -26.66
C LYS A 55 0.57 -2.68 -25.42
N MET A 56 -0.62 -3.23 -25.67
CA MET A 56 -1.48 -3.77 -24.61
C MET A 56 -1.23 -5.27 -24.48
N PHE A 57 -0.92 -5.71 -23.28
CA PHE A 57 -0.68 -7.12 -22.93
C PHE A 57 -1.78 -7.62 -22.00
N PRO A 58 -2.16 -8.91 -22.09
CA PRO A 58 -3.06 -9.50 -21.12
C PRO A 58 -2.42 -9.49 -19.73
N THR A 59 -3.23 -9.40 -18.70
CA THR A 59 -2.79 -9.55 -17.31
C THR A 59 -2.88 -11.03 -16.96
N ASP A 60 -1.75 -11.67 -16.78
CA ASP A 60 -1.66 -13.05 -16.31
C ASP A 60 -1.76 -13.14 -14.77
N LEU A 61 -1.72 -14.35 -14.26
CA LEU A 61 -1.82 -14.60 -12.81
C LEU A 61 -0.62 -14.02 -12.06
N GLU A 62 0.59 -14.15 -12.62
CA GLU A 62 1.82 -13.63 -12.04
C GLU A 62 1.74 -12.11 -11.84
N MET A 63 1.39 -11.39 -12.89
CA MET A 63 1.28 -9.94 -12.87
C MET A 63 0.19 -9.47 -11.90
N TRP A 64 -0.98 -10.09 -11.94
CA TRP A 64 -2.05 -9.75 -11.02
C TRP A 64 -1.65 -9.95 -9.56
N CYS A 65 -1.05 -11.10 -9.22
CA CYS A 65 -0.55 -11.35 -7.88
C CYS A 65 0.54 -10.37 -7.47
N GLY A 66 1.45 -10.02 -8.38
CA GLY A 66 2.49 -9.02 -8.16
C GLY A 66 1.90 -7.64 -7.83
N GLU A 67 0.91 -7.20 -8.58
CA GLU A 67 0.22 -5.92 -8.33
C GLU A 67 -0.51 -5.92 -6.97
N GLU A 68 -1.26 -6.97 -6.64
CA GLU A 68 -1.97 -7.07 -5.37
C GLU A 68 -1.02 -7.14 -4.16
N MET A 69 0.09 -7.89 -4.27
CA MET A 69 1.14 -7.90 -3.27
C MET A 69 1.78 -6.51 -3.10
N ASN A 70 2.08 -5.81 -4.18
CA ASN A 70 2.64 -4.47 -4.14
C ASN A 70 1.68 -3.46 -3.49
N LYS A 71 0.38 -3.52 -3.80
CA LYS A 71 -0.65 -2.71 -3.15
C LYS A 71 -0.67 -2.98 -1.64
N TYR A 72 -0.70 -4.26 -1.24
CA TYR A 72 -0.69 -4.65 0.16
C TYR A 72 0.56 -4.15 0.90
N LEU A 73 1.75 -4.35 0.32
CA LEU A 73 3.01 -3.92 0.92
C LEU A 73 3.07 -2.39 1.03
N THR A 74 2.67 -1.68 -0.02
CA THR A 74 2.61 -0.22 -0.04
C THR A 74 1.71 0.29 1.09
N ASP A 75 0.51 -0.24 1.23
CA ASP A 75 -0.42 0.13 2.30
C ASP A 75 0.14 -0.21 3.70
N LYS A 76 0.80 -1.34 3.85
CA LYS A 76 1.43 -1.77 5.10
C LYS A 76 2.56 -0.83 5.52
N TYR A 77 3.46 -0.48 4.59
CA TYR A 77 4.55 0.46 4.85
C TYR A 77 4.02 1.87 5.11
N LEU A 78 3.06 2.32 4.33
CA LEU A 78 2.44 3.62 4.51
C LEU A 78 1.77 3.76 5.89
N LYS A 79 1.08 2.73 6.37
CA LYS A 79 0.52 2.69 7.72
C LYS A 79 1.59 2.72 8.81
N LYS A 80 2.71 2.02 8.60
CA LYS A 80 3.86 2.02 9.52
C LYS A 80 4.50 3.41 9.60
N ASP A 81 4.74 4.03 8.45
CA ASP A 81 5.35 5.36 8.38
C ASP A 81 4.43 6.43 8.94
N PHE A 82 3.13 6.38 8.65
CA PHE A 82 2.13 7.24 9.26
C PHE A 82 2.17 7.19 10.80
N LYS A 83 2.15 5.98 11.38
CA LYS A 83 2.21 5.81 12.83
C LYS A 83 3.50 6.38 13.42
N LYS A 84 4.64 6.17 12.76
CA LYS A 84 5.94 6.71 13.16
C LYS A 84 5.95 8.23 13.10
N ASP A 85 5.46 8.80 12.01
CA ASP A 85 5.42 10.23 11.78
C ASP A 85 4.46 10.95 12.75
N MET A 86 3.26 10.43 12.93
CA MET A 86 2.29 10.96 13.89
C MET A 86 2.81 10.96 15.33
N LYS A 87 3.67 10.01 15.67
CA LYS A 87 4.29 9.93 17.00
C LYS A 87 5.35 11.02 17.23
N SER A 88 6.12 11.36 16.21
CA SER A 88 7.34 12.20 16.35
C SER A 88 7.26 13.57 15.67
N LYS A 89 6.21 13.82 14.90
CA LYS A 89 6.04 15.03 14.10
C LYS A 89 4.61 15.57 14.23
N ILE A 90 4.45 16.86 14.02
CA ILE A 90 3.13 17.46 13.75
C ILE A 90 2.98 17.54 12.24
N LEU A 91 1.95 16.90 11.71
CA LEU A 91 1.62 16.87 10.28
C LEU A 91 0.42 17.76 9.99
N PHE A 92 0.46 18.53 8.92
CA PHE A 92 -0.65 19.38 8.49
C PHE A 92 -0.60 19.62 6.98
N VAL A 93 -1.71 20.00 6.39
CA VAL A 93 -1.79 20.33 4.96
C VAL A 93 -1.68 21.83 4.77
N GLU A 94 -0.79 22.24 3.86
CA GLU A 94 -0.63 23.62 3.46
C GLU A 94 -0.27 23.71 1.97
N ASN A 95 -0.91 24.64 1.26
CA ASN A 95 -0.67 24.88 -0.18
C ASN A 95 -0.73 23.60 -1.02
N LYS A 96 -1.75 22.76 -0.78
CA LYS A 96 -1.95 21.46 -1.43
C LYS A 96 -0.78 20.48 -1.23
N GLY A 97 -0.03 20.61 -0.16
CA GLY A 97 1.06 19.70 0.21
C GLY A 97 1.04 19.31 1.68
N LEU A 98 1.52 18.12 1.98
CA LEU A 98 1.73 17.68 3.35
C LEU A 98 2.98 18.37 3.91
N ARG A 99 2.83 19.04 5.05
CA ARG A 99 3.92 19.69 5.78
C ARG A 99 4.14 19.01 7.11
N GLN A 100 5.35 19.14 7.64
CA GLN A 100 5.70 18.57 8.93
C GLN A 100 6.49 19.55 9.79
N ILE A 101 6.26 19.51 11.08
CA ILE A 101 7.09 20.16 12.07
C ILE A 101 7.75 19.08 12.90
N THR A 102 9.07 19.14 12.99
CA THR A 102 9.89 18.24 13.81
C THR A 102 10.46 19.02 14.99
N PHE A 103 10.54 18.37 16.15
CA PHE A 103 11.14 18.94 17.35
C PHE A 103 12.44 18.21 17.67
N LYS A 104 13.50 18.97 17.93
CA LYS A 104 14.83 18.41 18.21
C LYS A 104 14.75 17.46 19.42
N LYS A 105 15.27 16.23 19.26
CA LYS A 105 15.25 15.16 20.28
C LYS A 105 13.84 14.71 20.76
N CYS A 106 12.79 15.03 20.01
CA CYS A 106 11.44 14.62 20.37
C CYS A 106 11.21 13.12 20.04
N LYS A 107 10.91 12.33 21.06
CA LYS A 107 10.52 10.90 20.89
C LYS A 107 9.01 10.73 20.65
N SER A 108 8.21 11.67 21.15
CA SER A 108 6.76 11.68 20.93
C SER A 108 6.19 13.10 21.07
N ILE A 109 5.17 13.39 20.26
CA ILE A 109 4.44 14.66 20.33
C ILE A 109 3.65 14.71 21.65
N THR A 110 3.72 15.86 22.30
CA THR A 110 3.02 16.16 23.57
C THR A 110 2.02 17.29 23.37
N ASP A 111 1.14 17.50 24.33
CA ASP A 111 0.18 18.62 24.32
C ASP A 111 0.86 19.99 24.20
N GLY A 112 2.07 20.14 24.77
CA GLY A 112 2.87 21.35 24.64
C GLY A 112 3.25 21.63 23.19
N HIS A 113 3.65 20.62 22.44
CA HIS A 113 3.96 20.73 21.01
C HIS A 113 2.70 21.11 20.19
N LEU A 114 1.57 20.53 20.54
CA LEU A 114 0.29 20.83 19.89
C LEU A 114 -0.21 22.25 20.20
N LYS A 115 -0.05 22.72 21.45
CA LYS A 115 -0.32 24.13 21.82
C LYS A 115 0.58 25.10 21.05
N TYR A 116 1.87 24.82 20.94
CA TYR A 116 2.80 25.60 20.14
C TYR A 116 2.33 25.66 18.67
N PHE A 117 1.95 24.53 18.08
CA PHE A 117 1.43 24.51 16.72
C PHE A 117 0.22 25.42 16.56
N LYS A 118 -0.79 25.31 17.44
CA LYS A 118 -2.00 26.16 17.39
C LYS A 118 -1.69 27.63 17.49
N SER A 119 -0.75 28.03 18.34
CA SER A 119 -0.36 29.45 18.47
C SER A 119 0.33 29.98 17.22
N LYS A 120 1.18 29.18 16.59
CA LYS A 120 1.93 29.57 15.38
C LYS A 120 1.14 29.48 14.10
N TYR A 121 0.20 28.53 14.02
CA TYR A 121 -0.62 28.25 12.85
C TYR A 121 -2.12 28.19 13.20
N PRO A 122 -2.71 29.32 13.65
CA PRO A 122 -4.08 29.33 14.20
C PRO A 122 -5.14 28.87 13.19
N ASN A 123 -4.91 29.10 11.89
CA ASN A 123 -5.84 28.76 10.82
C ASN A 123 -5.52 27.40 10.16
N ARG A 124 -4.66 26.57 10.78
CA ARG A 124 -4.32 25.26 10.26
C ARG A 124 -4.74 24.17 11.24
N GLU A 125 -5.15 23.04 10.68
CA GLU A 125 -5.48 21.85 11.46
C GLU A 125 -4.38 20.80 11.29
N ALA A 126 -3.82 20.35 12.42
CA ALA A 126 -2.85 19.26 12.39
C ALA A 126 -3.59 17.92 12.30
N LEU A 127 -3.04 16.99 11.51
CA LEU A 127 -3.53 15.62 11.43
C LEU A 127 -3.56 14.94 12.80
N ASN A 128 -2.64 15.34 13.69
CA ASN A 128 -2.54 14.85 15.06
C ASN A 128 -3.78 15.15 15.95
N PHE A 129 -4.64 16.08 15.55
CA PHE A 129 -5.92 16.37 16.22
C PHE A 129 -7.11 15.64 15.61
N MET A 130 -6.93 15.00 14.46
CA MET A 130 -8.00 14.31 13.75
C MET A 130 -8.17 12.87 14.22
N PRO A 131 -9.34 12.27 14.05
CA PRO A 131 -9.49 10.82 14.13
C PRO A 131 -8.49 10.11 13.22
N GLN A 132 -7.89 9.02 13.72
CA GLN A 132 -6.78 8.34 13.06
C GLN A 132 -7.07 7.95 11.61
N ASP A 133 -8.28 7.46 11.34
CA ASP A 133 -8.69 7.04 9.99
C ASP A 133 -8.78 8.22 9.02
N LYS A 134 -9.28 9.37 9.47
CA LYS A 134 -9.33 10.60 8.68
C LYS A 134 -7.92 11.12 8.40
N ALA A 135 -7.10 11.18 9.43
CA ALA A 135 -5.70 11.61 9.31
C ALA A 135 -4.91 10.72 8.37
N PHE A 136 -5.09 9.39 8.45
CA PHE A 136 -4.43 8.44 7.55
C PHE A 136 -4.85 8.62 6.09
N LYS A 137 -6.14 8.80 5.81
CA LYS A 137 -6.61 9.06 4.44
C LYS A 137 -5.94 10.29 3.83
N ILE A 138 -5.83 11.38 4.59
CA ILE A 138 -5.14 12.59 4.14
C ILE A 138 -3.65 12.31 3.93
N TYR A 139 -2.97 11.67 4.90
CA TYR A 139 -1.56 11.31 4.78
C TYR A 139 -1.29 10.47 3.52
N ALA A 140 -2.08 9.43 3.30
CA ALA A 140 -1.95 8.53 2.16
C ALA A 140 -2.12 9.22 0.80
N GLN A 141 -2.94 10.27 0.74
CA GLN A 141 -3.16 11.06 -0.48
C GLN A 141 -1.90 11.79 -0.95
N TYR A 142 -1.00 12.16 -0.02
CA TYR A 142 0.21 12.93 -0.31
C TYR A 142 1.49 12.10 -0.35
N MET A 143 1.43 10.83 0.08
CA MET A 143 2.61 9.96 0.17
C MET A 143 2.61 8.84 -0.88
N LYS A 144 1.60 8.79 -1.76
CA LYS A 144 1.52 7.85 -2.90
C LYS A 144 2.31 8.32 -4.11
#